data_3d67000e4a19ab5989890f9d82209a0f
#
_entry.id   3d67000e4a19ab5989890f9d82209a0f
#
_cell.length_a   1.000
_cell.length_b   1.000
_cell.length_c   1.000
_cell.angle_alpha   90.00
_cell.angle_beta   90.00
_cell.angle_gamma   90.00
#
_symmetry.space_group_name_H-M   'P 1'
#
loop_
_entity.id
_entity.type
_entity.pdbx_description
1 polymer ?
#
loop_
_entity_poly.entity_id
_entity_poly.type
_entity_poly.pdbx_seq_one_letter_code
_entity_poly.pdbx_strand_id
1 'polypeptide(L)'
;MSWKKDNYEVEEHPFETFVPLNALFLVVGTFPTHKNNFRFKFFYSGKDNSFWNIIEKVFNHSFKYNDGDKAVEERKTFLKSKAIGITDMHEKCYRKNNYSTDENLFPIILKDIFSILDEHTFIKRIILASRTEVSVALGL
;
A
#
# COMPACT_ATOMS: atom_id res chain seq x y z
N MET A 1 19.40 -12.86 24.32
CA MET A 1 19.60 -12.24 23.27
C MET A 1 18.63 -11.29 22.87
N SER A 2 18.97 -10.19 22.71
CA SER A 2 18.01 -9.19 22.50
C SER A 2 18.24 -8.41 21.25
N TRP A 3 18.79 -9.13 20.30
CA TRP A 3 19.02 -8.54 19.00
C TRP A 3 17.82 -7.79 18.53
N LYS A 4 16.71 -8.23 18.94
CA LYS A 4 15.52 -7.89 18.39
C LYS A 4 14.86 -6.68 18.82
N LYS A 5 14.73 -6.55 20.02
CA LYS A 5 13.71 -5.68 20.44
C LYS A 5 14.04 -4.24 20.47
N ASP A 6 15.27 -3.92 20.74
CA ASP A 6 15.61 -2.55 21.08
C ASP A 6 15.33 -1.55 19.97
N ASN A 7 15.49 -1.94 18.71
CA ASN A 7 15.33 -1.03 17.58
C ASN A 7 14.22 -1.39 16.64
N TYR A 8 13.39 -2.36 17.02
CA TYR A 8 12.33 -2.86 16.15
C TYR A 8 10.98 -2.78 16.84
N GLU A 9 9.98 -2.36 16.08
CA GLU A 9 8.60 -2.39 16.52
C GLU A 9 7.80 -3.30 15.62
N VAL A 10 6.87 -4.04 16.21
CA VAL A 10 5.91 -4.84 15.45
C VAL A 10 4.78 -3.93 15.02
N GLU A 11 4.47 -3.93 13.74
CA GLU A 11 3.35 -3.17 13.19
C GLU A 11 2.42 -4.07 12.41
N GLU A 12 1.13 -3.91 12.64
CA GLU A 12 0.09 -4.52 11.81
C GLU A 12 -0.36 -3.49 10.78
N HIS A 13 -0.74 -3.97 9.61
CA HIS A 13 -1.18 -3.07 8.55
C HIS A 13 -2.39 -2.27 9.02
N PRO A 14 -2.32 -0.93 8.99
CA PRO A 14 -3.37 -0.10 9.58
C PRO A 14 -4.58 0.12 8.68
N PHE A 15 -4.51 -0.31 7.41
CA PHE A 15 -5.57 -0.08 6.44
C PHE A 15 -6.07 -1.39 5.86
N GLU A 16 -7.36 -1.44 5.57
CA GLU A 16 -7.92 -2.55 4.84
C GLU A 16 -7.60 -2.44 3.36
N THR A 17 -7.43 -3.58 2.70
CA THR A 17 -7.34 -3.65 1.26
C THR A 17 -8.57 -2.99 0.65
N PHE A 18 -8.37 -2.16 -0.35
CA PHE A 18 -9.45 -1.49 -1.05
C PHE A 18 -9.54 -2.00 -2.48
N VAL A 19 -10.56 -2.79 -2.79
CA VAL A 19 -10.74 -3.32 -4.15
C VAL A 19 -12.20 -3.12 -4.57
N PRO A 20 -12.45 -2.23 -5.54
CA PRO A 20 -13.80 -2.07 -6.10
C PRO A 20 -14.30 -3.40 -6.70
N LEU A 21 -15.61 -3.60 -6.69
CA LEU A 21 -16.22 -4.86 -7.15
C LEU A 21 -15.82 -5.23 -8.57
N ASN A 22 -15.68 -4.26 -9.44
CA ASN A 22 -15.33 -4.50 -10.83
C ASN A 22 -13.90 -4.09 -11.16
N ALA A 23 -13.00 -4.16 -10.20
CA ALA A 23 -11.61 -3.80 -10.40
C ALA A 23 -10.97 -4.61 -11.52
N LEU A 24 -10.23 -3.92 -12.37
CA LEU A 24 -9.48 -4.51 -13.48
C LEU A 24 -7.99 -4.58 -13.19
N PHE A 25 -7.53 -3.76 -12.25
CA PHE A 25 -6.12 -3.65 -11.89
C PHE A 25 -5.97 -3.72 -10.38
N LEU A 26 -4.88 -4.32 -9.92
CA LEU A 26 -4.54 -4.34 -8.49
C LEU A 26 -3.14 -3.78 -8.32
N VAL A 27 -3.02 -2.68 -7.60
CA VAL A 27 -1.73 -2.12 -7.21
C VAL A 27 -1.29 -2.80 -5.92
N VAL A 28 -0.09 -3.33 -5.92
CA VAL A 28 0.48 -4.01 -4.75
C VAL A 28 1.77 -3.31 -4.33
N GLY A 29 1.76 -2.73 -3.15
CA GLY A 29 2.93 -2.14 -2.52
C GLY A 29 3.49 -3.03 -1.43
N THR A 30 4.36 -2.48 -0.61
CA THR A 30 5.04 -3.23 0.45
C THR A 30 4.35 -3.05 1.79
N PHE A 31 4.44 -1.87 2.36
CA PHE A 31 3.85 -1.54 3.65
C PHE A 31 3.81 -0.02 3.79
N PRO A 32 2.89 0.55 4.58
CA PRO A 32 2.81 2.00 4.72
C PRO A 32 4.06 2.59 5.38
N THR A 33 4.28 3.89 5.16
CA THR A 33 5.24 4.65 5.92
C THR A 33 4.88 4.61 7.41
N HIS A 34 5.80 4.98 8.29
CA HIS A 34 5.52 5.04 9.72
C HIS A 34 4.35 6.00 9.98
N LYS A 35 3.49 5.65 10.96
CA LYS A 35 2.27 6.40 11.25
C LYS A 35 2.49 7.89 11.50
N ASN A 36 3.66 8.26 12.01
CA ASN A 36 4.00 9.67 12.26
C ASN A 36 4.11 10.49 10.98
N ASN A 37 4.22 9.83 9.84
CA ASN A 37 4.36 10.48 8.54
C ASN A 37 3.05 10.51 7.73
N PHE A 38 1.95 9.99 8.28
CA PHE A 38 0.68 9.97 7.57
C PHE A 38 0.11 11.38 7.43
N ARG A 39 -0.22 11.75 6.20
CA ARG A 39 -1.04 12.92 5.93
C ARG A 39 -2.52 12.54 5.91
N PHE A 40 -2.82 11.29 5.59
CA PHE A 40 -4.16 10.73 5.61
C PHE A 40 -4.06 9.22 5.84
N LYS A 41 -5.15 8.59 6.26
CA LYS A 41 -5.16 7.17 6.62
C LYS A 41 -5.52 6.29 5.44
N PHE A 42 -4.62 6.22 4.49
CA PHE A 42 -4.75 5.40 3.30
C PHE A 42 -3.37 5.16 2.71
N PHE A 43 -3.31 4.36 1.65
CA PHE A 43 -2.06 3.96 1.00
C PHE A 43 -1.28 5.16 0.45
N TYR A 44 0.03 5.08 0.53
CA TYR A 44 0.95 6.07 -0.02
C TYR A 44 0.72 7.50 0.50
N SER A 45 0.44 7.61 1.78
CA SER A 45 0.12 8.89 2.40
C SER A 45 1.33 9.69 2.86
N GLY A 46 2.52 9.14 2.77
CA GLY A 46 3.72 9.82 3.22
C GLY A 46 4.01 11.07 2.41
N LYS A 47 4.54 12.08 3.09
CA LYS A 47 4.86 13.36 2.50
C LYS A 47 5.77 13.28 1.29
N ASP A 48 6.74 12.34 1.33
CA ASP A 48 7.72 12.19 0.27
C ASP A 48 7.36 11.11 -0.74
N ASN A 49 6.18 10.51 -0.62
CA ASN A 49 5.77 9.47 -1.52
C ASN A 49 5.22 10.05 -2.82
N SER A 50 5.71 9.56 -3.94
CA SER A 50 5.36 10.07 -5.26
C SER A 50 4.21 9.34 -5.95
N PHE A 51 3.65 8.30 -5.33
CA PHE A 51 2.63 7.48 -5.98
C PHE A 51 1.45 8.31 -6.52
N TRP A 52 0.84 9.11 -5.66
CA TRP A 52 -0.33 9.90 -6.08
C TRP A 52 0.02 10.98 -7.10
N ASN A 53 1.25 11.51 -7.06
CA ASN A 53 1.72 12.45 -8.07
C ASN A 53 1.85 11.77 -9.43
N ILE A 54 2.31 10.53 -9.46
CA ILE A 54 2.40 9.75 -10.68
C ILE A 54 0.99 9.45 -11.21
N ILE A 55 0.07 9.08 -10.35
CA ILE A 55 -1.33 8.85 -10.72
C ILE A 55 -1.93 10.10 -11.35
N GLU A 56 -1.70 11.26 -10.77
CA GLU A 56 -2.18 12.52 -11.33
C GLU A 56 -1.67 12.73 -12.76
N LYS A 57 -0.41 12.44 -13.00
CA LYS A 57 0.17 12.62 -14.33
C LYS A 57 -0.37 11.60 -15.33
N VAL A 58 -0.47 10.35 -14.92
CA VAL A 58 -0.95 9.27 -15.80
C VAL A 58 -2.39 9.52 -16.25
N PHE A 59 -3.23 9.98 -15.35
CA PHE A 59 -4.66 10.14 -15.62
C PHE A 59 -5.06 11.60 -15.91
N ASN A 60 -4.09 12.50 -15.95
CA ASN A 60 -4.36 13.93 -16.12
C ASN A 60 -5.41 14.42 -15.12
N HIS A 61 -5.17 14.11 -13.85
CA HIS A 61 -6.08 14.39 -12.76
C HIS A 61 -5.38 15.19 -11.67
N SER A 62 -6.12 16.01 -10.95
CA SER A 62 -5.58 16.77 -9.83
C SER A 62 -6.39 16.49 -8.59
N PHE A 63 -5.76 15.95 -7.54
CA PHE A 63 -6.44 15.76 -6.28
C PHE A 63 -6.60 17.08 -5.56
N LYS A 64 -7.78 17.29 -5.03
CA LYS A 64 -8.15 18.53 -4.36
C LYS A 64 -7.66 18.57 -2.92
N TYR A 65 -7.64 17.41 -2.25
CA TYR A 65 -7.28 17.30 -0.85
C TYR A 65 -5.99 16.51 -0.67
N ASN A 66 -5.13 16.97 0.25
CA ASN A 66 -3.84 16.33 0.49
C ASN A 66 -3.69 15.78 1.91
N ASP A 67 -4.69 15.98 2.75
CA ASP A 67 -4.65 15.45 4.11
C ASP A 67 -6.06 15.16 4.62
N GLY A 68 -6.13 14.39 5.71
CA GLY A 68 -7.37 14.09 6.41
C GLY A 68 -8.31 13.16 5.67
N ASP A 69 -9.52 13.05 6.20
CA ASP A 69 -10.51 12.10 5.69
C ASP A 69 -11.00 12.44 4.29
N LYS A 70 -11.03 13.71 3.93
CA LYS A 70 -11.44 14.12 2.59
C LYS A 70 -10.46 13.63 1.53
N ALA A 71 -9.16 13.59 1.84
CA ALA A 71 -8.17 13.05 0.93
C ALA A 71 -8.38 11.55 0.71
N VAL A 72 -8.75 10.82 1.75
CA VAL A 72 -9.05 9.38 1.66
C VAL A 72 -10.26 9.15 0.77
N GLU A 73 -11.34 9.86 1.02
CA GLU A 73 -12.57 9.70 0.25
C GLU A 73 -12.37 10.03 -1.23
N GLU A 74 -11.63 11.10 -1.49
CA GLU A 74 -11.33 11.50 -2.87
C GLU A 74 -10.56 10.41 -3.62
N ARG A 75 -9.56 9.81 -2.95
CA ARG A 75 -8.73 8.77 -3.57
C ARG A 75 -9.51 7.48 -3.78
N LYS A 76 -10.34 7.09 -2.83
CA LYS A 76 -11.21 5.93 -3.01
C LYS A 76 -12.19 6.11 -4.16
N THR A 77 -12.81 7.28 -4.25
CA THR A 77 -13.72 7.61 -5.35
C THR A 77 -12.99 7.54 -6.69
N PHE A 78 -11.79 8.09 -6.75
CA PHE A 78 -10.97 8.06 -7.96
C PHE A 78 -10.64 6.62 -8.37
N LEU A 79 -10.13 5.81 -7.44
CA LEU A 79 -9.76 4.42 -7.71
C LEU A 79 -10.97 3.62 -8.19
N LYS A 80 -12.11 3.83 -7.57
CA LYS A 80 -13.35 3.18 -7.98
C LYS A 80 -13.71 3.56 -9.42
N SER A 81 -13.59 4.82 -9.78
CA SER A 81 -13.89 5.29 -11.14
C SER A 81 -12.95 4.72 -12.19
N LYS A 82 -11.75 4.32 -11.80
CA LYS A 82 -10.74 3.76 -12.70
C LYS A 82 -10.64 2.24 -12.62
N ALA A 83 -11.47 1.61 -11.81
CA ALA A 83 -11.47 0.16 -11.60
C ALA A 83 -10.11 -0.35 -11.09
N ILE A 84 -9.53 0.37 -10.14
CA ILE A 84 -8.23 0.06 -9.56
C ILE A 84 -8.39 -0.34 -8.09
N GLY A 85 -7.90 -1.54 -7.74
CA GLY A 85 -7.73 -1.95 -6.36
C GLY A 85 -6.34 -1.63 -5.85
N ILE A 86 -6.18 -1.60 -4.54
CA ILE A 86 -4.91 -1.28 -3.91
C ILE A 86 -4.73 -2.09 -2.62
N THR A 87 -3.54 -2.63 -2.43
CA THR A 87 -3.17 -3.37 -1.24
C THR A 87 -1.65 -3.34 -1.06
N ASP A 88 -1.17 -3.94 0.01
CA ASP A 88 0.26 -4.11 0.27
C ASP A 88 0.57 -5.59 0.52
N MET A 89 1.86 -5.94 0.39
CA MET A 89 2.33 -7.30 0.60
C MET A 89 2.33 -7.75 2.05
N HIS A 90 2.67 -6.85 2.96
CA HIS A 90 2.81 -7.22 4.37
C HIS A 90 1.54 -6.95 5.15
N GLU A 91 1.07 -7.96 5.87
CA GLU A 91 0.00 -7.81 6.84
C GLU A 91 0.56 -7.39 8.19
N LYS A 92 1.74 -7.91 8.53
CA LYS A 92 2.41 -7.66 9.79
C LYS A 92 3.91 -7.74 9.58
N CYS A 93 4.64 -6.80 10.15
CA CYS A 93 6.10 -6.78 10.01
C CYS A 93 6.77 -6.14 11.22
N TYR A 94 8.08 -6.32 11.31
CA TYR A 94 8.92 -5.51 12.19
C TYR A 94 9.42 -4.30 11.43
N ARG A 95 9.40 -3.15 12.05
CA ARG A 95 10.01 -1.94 11.51
C ARG A 95 11.19 -1.53 12.36
N LYS A 96 12.32 -1.25 11.72
CA LYS A 96 13.52 -0.82 12.40
C LYS A 96 13.56 0.70 12.54
N ASN A 97 13.68 1.20 13.77
CA ASN A 97 13.92 2.63 14.06
C ASN A 97 12.93 3.61 13.41
N ASN A 98 11.70 3.19 13.15
CA ASN A 98 10.69 4.04 12.51
C ASN A 98 11.04 4.48 11.07
N TYR A 99 12.03 3.84 10.45
CA TYR A 99 12.37 4.12 9.06
C TYR A 99 11.28 3.64 8.12
N SER A 100 11.05 4.40 7.05
CA SER A 100 9.97 4.12 6.11
C SER A 100 10.39 3.27 4.91
N THR A 101 11.68 3.07 4.71
CA THR A 101 12.18 2.32 3.54
C THR A 101 11.97 0.82 3.69
N ASP A 102 11.75 0.13 2.58
CA ASP A 102 11.44 -1.30 2.57
C ASP A 102 12.55 -2.15 3.20
N GLU A 103 13.80 -1.76 3.07
CA GLU A 103 14.93 -2.48 3.65
C GLU A 103 14.93 -2.51 5.17
N ASN A 104 14.14 -1.65 5.80
CA ASN A 104 14.00 -1.60 7.25
C ASN A 104 12.74 -2.31 7.75
N LEU A 105 12.06 -3.02 6.85
CA LEU A 105 10.89 -3.82 7.15
C LEU A 105 11.24 -5.29 7.07
N PHE A 106 10.84 -6.05 8.10
CA PHE A 106 11.10 -7.48 8.16
C PHE A 106 9.77 -8.22 8.28
N PRO A 107 9.41 -9.06 7.31
CA PRO A 107 8.08 -9.67 7.26
C PRO A 107 7.83 -10.62 8.43
N ILE A 108 6.62 -10.56 8.96
CA ILE A 108 6.11 -11.54 9.92
C ILE A 108 4.97 -12.32 9.26
N ILE A 109 3.99 -11.60 8.71
CA ILE A 109 2.84 -12.21 8.02
C ILE A 109 2.66 -11.48 6.69
N LEU A 110 2.61 -12.23 5.62
CA LEU A 110 2.31 -11.70 4.30
C LEU A 110 0.80 -11.67 4.07
N LYS A 111 0.33 -10.69 3.32
CA LYS A 111 -1.05 -10.59 2.89
C LYS A 111 -1.36 -11.70 1.90
N ASP A 112 -2.53 -12.30 2.02
CA ASP A 112 -2.98 -13.32 1.07
C ASP A 112 -3.51 -12.65 -0.20
N ILE A 113 -2.60 -12.31 -1.09
CA ILE A 113 -2.93 -11.65 -2.36
C ILE A 113 -3.75 -12.58 -3.26
N PHE A 114 -3.46 -13.87 -3.20
CA PHE A 114 -4.16 -14.84 -4.07
C PHE A 114 -5.64 -14.93 -3.72
N SER A 115 -6.01 -14.83 -2.45
CA SER A 115 -7.42 -14.77 -2.05
C SER A 115 -8.11 -13.53 -2.62
N ILE A 116 -7.40 -12.39 -2.67
CA ILE A 116 -7.95 -11.18 -3.27
C ILE A 116 -8.27 -11.43 -4.75
N LEU A 117 -7.35 -12.06 -5.45
CA LEU A 117 -7.53 -12.38 -6.88
C LEU A 117 -8.67 -13.36 -7.10
N ASP A 118 -8.83 -14.34 -6.21
CA ASP A 118 -9.92 -15.32 -6.30
C ASP A 118 -11.29 -14.67 -6.09
N GLU A 119 -11.37 -13.67 -5.23
CA GLU A 119 -12.61 -12.96 -4.96
C GLU A 119 -12.94 -11.91 -6.02
N HIS A 120 -11.94 -11.38 -6.69
CA HIS A 120 -12.07 -10.30 -7.67
C HIS A 120 -11.62 -10.76 -9.05
N THR A 121 -12.44 -11.55 -9.68
CA THR A 121 -12.09 -12.27 -10.90
C THR A 121 -11.93 -11.41 -12.14
N PHE A 122 -12.34 -10.15 -12.09
CA PHE A 122 -12.14 -9.22 -13.21
C PHE A 122 -10.73 -8.62 -13.24
N ILE A 123 -9.96 -8.76 -12.16
CA ILE A 123 -8.58 -8.26 -12.14
C ILE A 123 -7.76 -9.00 -13.19
N LYS A 124 -7.19 -8.26 -14.11
CA LYS A 124 -6.38 -8.82 -15.20
C LYS A 124 -4.93 -8.39 -15.15
N ARG A 125 -4.55 -7.44 -14.31
CA ARG A 125 -3.18 -7.01 -14.15
C ARG A 125 -2.87 -6.65 -12.72
N ILE A 126 -1.67 -7.02 -12.29
CA ILE A 126 -1.11 -6.60 -11.02
C ILE A 126 -0.04 -5.57 -11.32
N ILE A 127 -0.08 -4.45 -10.64
CA ILE A 127 0.91 -3.36 -10.79
C ILE A 127 1.74 -3.35 -9.52
N LEU A 128 3.04 -3.62 -9.64
CA LEU A 128 3.93 -3.70 -8.50
C LEU A 128 4.52 -2.32 -8.21
N ALA A 129 4.21 -1.78 -7.05
CA ALA A 129 4.74 -0.48 -6.64
C ALA A 129 6.16 -0.59 -6.09
N SER A 130 6.53 -1.76 -5.56
CA SER A 130 7.89 -2.06 -5.16
C SER A 130 8.33 -3.31 -5.91
N ARG A 131 9.20 -3.12 -6.88
CA ARG A 131 9.54 -4.19 -7.82
C ARG A 131 10.20 -5.40 -7.18
N THR A 132 11.23 -5.18 -6.38
CA THR A 132 12.03 -6.27 -5.83
C THR A 132 11.29 -7.03 -4.73
N GLU A 133 10.86 -6.33 -3.70
CA GLU A 133 10.27 -6.95 -2.52
C GLU A 133 8.95 -7.63 -2.85
N VAL A 134 8.10 -6.98 -3.63
CA VAL A 134 6.80 -7.54 -3.99
C VAL A 134 6.94 -8.71 -4.93
N SER A 135 7.83 -8.61 -5.93
CA SER A 135 8.07 -9.71 -6.87
C SER A 135 8.55 -10.96 -6.16
N VAL A 136 9.51 -10.82 -5.24
CA VAL A 136 10.05 -11.94 -4.48
C VAL A 136 8.96 -12.61 -3.65
N ALA A 137 8.16 -11.80 -2.95
CA ALA A 137 7.11 -12.33 -2.09
C ALA A 137 6.00 -13.03 -2.88
N LEU A 138 5.73 -12.60 -4.11
CA LEU A 138 4.74 -13.24 -4.98
C LEU A 138 5.32 -14.41 -5.78
N GLY A 139 6.64 -14.64 -5.73
CA GLY A 139 7.26 -15.70 -6.49
C GLY A 139 7.41 -15.40 -7.98
N LEU A 140 7.50 -14.13 -8.32
CA LEU A 140 7.60 -13.71 -9.73
C LEU A 140 9.03 -13.51 -10.21
#